data_c756e0c88d57e6b1808395765b4f7d1f
#
_entry.id   c756e0c88d57e6b1808395765b4f7d1f
#
_cell.length_a   1.000
_cell.length_b   1.000
_cell.length_c   1.000
_cell.angle_alpha   90.00
_cell.angle_beta   90.00
_cell.angle_gamma   90.00
#
_symmetry.space_group_name_H-M   'P 1'
#
loop_
_entity.id
_entity.type
_entity.pdbx_description
1 polymer ?
#
loop_
_entity_poly.entity_id
_entity_poly.type
_entity_poly.pdbx_seq_one_letter_code
_entity_poly.pdbx_strand_id
1 'polypeptide(L)'
;MKTKNLVLCAVCAAIICVLAPIAVPIAGMVPITLATFAIMLSGVLLGGRLGALSVVIYLIIGAVGVPVCAGYTPALPRLLGPTGGYLVGFIPLAFLCGAIYSRWGKNSRGVKKYAFMLLGMIVGNVVLYAFGTAWFCILNNVSVIYALTLCVIPFLIGDALKIAAVMILAPVLEKAIAKIPAGIKKTETQ
;
A
#
# COMPACT_ATOMS: atom_id res chain seq x y z
N MET A 1 13.17 -16.89 -5.67
CA MET A 1 13.11 -15.92 -4.54
C MET A 1 13.62 -16.61 -3.28
N LYS A 2 14.32 -15.89 -2.36
CA LYS A 2 14.71 -16.50 -1.07
C LYS A 2 13.45 -16.71 -0.22
N THR A 3 13.35 -17.84 0.50
CA THR A 3 12.19 -18.19 1.34
C THR A 3 11.79 -17.05 2.30
N LYS A 4 12.78 -16.36 2.88
CA LYS A 4 12.55 -15.16 3.71
C LYS A 4 11.68 -14.11 3.01
N ASN A 5 11.96 -13.82 1.73
CA ASN A 5 11.24 -12.79 0.97
C ASN A 5 9.79 -13.20 0.69
N LEU A 6 9.55 -14.50 0.45
CA LEU A 6 8.19 -15.04 0.27
C LEU A 6 7.37 -14.92 1.55
N VAL A 7 7.96 -15.33 2.68
CA VAL A 7 7.30 -15.23 4.00
C VAL A 7 6.98 -13.78 4.34
N LEU A 8 7.92 -12.86 4.15
CA LEU A 8 7.67 -11.44 4.42
C LEU A 8 6.59 -10.85 3.50
N CYS A 9 6.56 -11.26 2.23
CA CYS A 9 5.52 -10.84 1.29
C CYS A 9 4.14 -11.33 1.74
N ALA A 10 4.04 -12.60 2.17
CA ALA A 10 2.79 -13.17 2.69
C ALA A 10 2.32 -12.47 3.98
N VAL A 11 3.25 -12.18 4.89
CA VAL A 11 2.95 -11.44 6.13
C VAL A 11 2.45 -10.02 5.80
N CYS A 12 3.09 -9.32 4.88
CA CYS A 12 2.62 -7.99 4.46
C CYS A 12 1.24 -8.05 3.78
N ALA A 13 0.98 -9.06 2.94
CA ALA A 13 -0.34 -9.27 2.36
C ALA A 13 -1.41 -9.51 3.44
N ALA A 14 -1.09 -10.33 4.46
CA ALA A 14 -1.98 -10.56 5.60
C ALA A 14 -2.25 -9.27 6.39
N ILE A 15 -1.24 -8.45 6.64
CA ILE A 15 -1.39 -7.16 7.31
C ILE A 15 -2.31 -6.23 6.49
N ILE A 16 -2.16 -6.21 5.16
CA ILE A 16 -3.06 -5.44 4.30
C ILE A 16 -4.50 -5.96 4.42
N CYS A 17 -4.70 -7.28 4.38
CA CYS A 17 -6.03 -7.91 4.52
C CYS A 17 -6.71 -7.58 5.86
N VAL A 18 -5.95 -7.43 6.94
CA VAL A 18 -6.49 -7.09 8.27
C VAL A 18 -6.79 -5.60 8.41
N LEU A 19 -5.95 -4.73 7.85
CA LEU A 19 -6.07 -3.29 8.03
C LEU A 19 -6.98 -2.62 6.98
N ALA A 20 -7.07 -3.15 5.77
CA ALA A 20 -7.86 -2.55 4.70
C ALA A 20 -9.38 -2.52 4.96
N PRO A 21 -10.00 -3.51 5.65
CA PRO A 21 -11.40 -3.44 6.03
C PRO A 21 -11.73 -2.31 7.00
N ILE A 22 -10.75 -1.88 7.80
CA ILE A 22 -10.92 -0.78 8.76
C ILE A 22 -11.03 0.53 7.98
N ALA A 23 -12.25 1.01 7.87
CA ALA A 23 -12.61 2.16 7.05
C ALA A 23 -13.58 3.08 7.78
N VAL A 24 -13.39 4.38 7.60
CA VAL A 24 -14.37 5.39 7.99
C VAL A 24 -15.21 5.71 6.75
N PRO A 25 -16.50 5.34 6.75
CA PRO A 25 -17.37 5.65 5.63
C PRO A 25 -17.62 7.17 5.57
N ILE A 26 -17.51 7.74 4.39
CA ILE A 26 -17.91 9.14 4.13
C ILE A 26 -19.08 9.07 3.15
N ALA A 27 -20.22 9.68 3.52
CA ALA A 27 -21.43 9.65 2.73
C ALA A 27 -21.20 10.19 1.31
N GLY A 28 -21.57 9.39 0.30
CA GLY A 28 -21.43 9.74 -1.12
C GLY A 28 -20.01 9.75 -1.65
N MET A 29 -19.01 9.35 -0.86
CA MET A 29 -17.58 9.41 -1.19
C MET A 29 -16.90 8.05 -1.07
N VAL A 30 -15.66 7.99 -1.53
CA VAL A 30 -14.75 6.86 -1.30
C VAL A 30 -14.41 6.81 0.21
N PRO A 31 -14.49 5.64 0.89
CA PRO A 31 -14.19 5.53 2.31
C PRO A 31 -12.70 5.74 2.60
N ILE A 32 -12.38 6.40 3.70
CA ILE A 32 -11.00 6.51 4.19
C ILE A 32 -10.63 5.21 4.90
N THR A 33 -9.63 4.49 4.38
CA THR A 33 -9.23 3.18 4.92
C THR A 33 -7.79 3.20 5.43
N LEU A 34 -7.42 2.20 6.25
CA LEU A 34 -6.04 1.95 6.63
C LEU A 34 -5.26 1.16 5.57
N ALA A 35 -5.88 0.83 4.42
CA ALA A 35 -5.21 0.12 3.34
C ALA A 35 -3.96 0.84 2.85
N THR A 36 -4.05 2.15 2.55
CA THR A 36 -2.92 2.95 2.04
C THR A 36 -1.74 2.95 3.01
N PHE A 37 -2.00 2.99 4.32
CA PHE A 37 -0.96 2.85 5.35
C PHE A 37 -0.21 1.52 5.24
N ALA A 38 -0.94 0.38 5.23
CA ALA A 38 -0.36 -0.95 5.14
C ALA A 38 0.40 -1.17 3.82
N ILE A 39 -0.12 -0.63 2.73
CA ILE A 39 0.46 -0.71 1.39
C ILE A 39 1.76 0.10 1.29
N MET A 40 1.78 1.33 1.78
CA MET A 40 3.00 2.16 1.84
C MET A 40 4.05 1.49 2.71
N LEU A 41 3.66 0.98 3.88
CA LEU A 41 4.56 0.27 4.78
C LEU A 41 5.16 -0.98 4.10
N SER A 42 4.34 -1.77 3.42
CA SER A 42 4.78 -2.95 2.66
C SER A 42 5.78 -2.58 1.56
N GLY A 43 5.50 -1.52 0.81
CA GLY A 43 6.39 -1.01 -0.22
C GLY A 43 7.75 -0.60 0.34
N VAL A 44 7.77 0.19 1.42
CA VAL A 44 9.00 0.65 2.08
C VAL A 44 9.81 -0.51 2.64
N LEU A 45 9.18 -1.47 3.33
CA LEU A 45 9.88 -2.59 3.99
C LEU A 45 10.43 -3.62 3.00
N LEU A 46 9.65 -3.97 1.98
CA LEU A 46 9.97 -5.06 1.05
C LEU A 46 10.67 -4.57 -0.23
N GLY A 47 10.59 -3.28 -0.53
CA GLY A 47 10.97 -2.71 -1.82
C GLY A 47 9.88 -2.85 -2.88
N GLY A 48 10.03 -2.16 -4.01
CA GLY A 48 8.95 -1.99 -4.98
C GLY A 48 8.33 -3.29 -5.49
N ARG A 49 9.14 -4.26 -5.94
CA ARG A 49 8.64 -5.51 -6.54
C ARG A 49 7.88 -6.39 -5.55
N LEU A 50 8.42 -6.57 -4.35
CA LEU A 50 7.79 -7.43 -3.33
C LEU A 50 6.62 -6.73 -2.65
N GLY A 51 6.70 -5.41 -2.45
CA GLY A 51 5.59 -4.61 -1.97
C GLY A 51 4.39 -4.65 -2.94
N ALA A 52 4.63 -4.49 -4.24
CA ALA A 52 3.58 -4.65 -5.25
C ALA A 52 3.00 -6.08 -5.28
N LEU A 53 3.85 -7.10 -5.14
CA LEU A 53 3.41 -8.49 -5.09
C LEU A 53 2.50 -8.77 -3.88
N SER A 54 2.80 -8.22 -2.69
CA SER A 54 1.91 -8.36 -1.52
C SER A 54 0.55 -7.72 -1.75
N VAL A 55 0.48 -6.59 -2.48
CA VAL A 55 -0.79 -5.97 -2.88
C VAL A 55 -1.55 -6.84 -3.87
N VAL A 56 -0.87 -7.42 -4.87
CA VAL A 56 -1.51 -8.36 -5.82
C VAL A 56 -2.11 -9.56 -5.09
N ILE A 57 -1.37 -10.15 -4.14
CA ILE A 57 -1.88 -11.25 -3.31
C ILE A 57 -3.13 -10.82 -2.53
N TYR A 58 -3.10 -9.65 -1.89
CA TYR A 58 -4.26 -9.08 -1.20
C TYR A 58 -5.48 -8.94 -2.14
N LEU A 59 -5.27 -8.40 -3.36
CA LEU A 59 -6.36 -8.24 -4.33
C LEU A 59 -6.92 -9.58 -4.82
N ILE A 60 -6.06 -10.60 -5.03
CA ILE A 60 -6.49 -11.95 -5.39
C ILE A 60 -7.34 -12.55 -4.27
N ILE A 61 -6.92 -12.46 -3.01
CA ILE A 61 -7.68 -12.93 -1.85
C ILE A 61 -9.06 -12.28 -1.81
N GLY A 62 -9.13 -10.96 -2.03
CA GLY A 62 -10.39 -10.24 -2.10
C GLY A 62 -11.26 -10.62 -3.32
N ALA A 63 -10.62 -10.91 -4.47
CA ALA A 63 -11.33 -11.32 -5.69
C ALA A 63 -11.95 -12.71 -5.58
N VAL A 64 -11.34 -13.62 -4.82
CA VAL A 64 -11.89 -14.96 -4.52
C VAL A 64 -13.11 -14.89 -3.57
N GLY A 65 -13.42 -13.70 -3.04
CA GLY A 65 -14.62 -13.48 -2.21
C GLY A 65 -14.35 -13.23 -0.73
N VAL A 66 -13.08 -13.23 -0.30
CA VAL A 66 -12.77 -12.93 1.11
C VAL A 66 -13.04 -11.43 1.36
N PRO A 67 -13.74 -11.06 2.46
CA PRO A 67 -14.15 -9.68 2.74
C PRO A 67 -12.99 -8.83 3.31
N VAL A 68 -11.94 -8.62 2.51
CA VAL A 68 -10.70 -7.92 2.90
C VAL A 68 -10.63 -6.46 2.44
N CYS A 69 -11.67 -5.95 1.75
CA CYS A 69 -11.71 -4.55 1.33
C CYS A 69 -12.49 -3.69 2.34
N ALA A 70 -12.48 -2.37 2.12
CA ALA A 70 -13.12 -1.38 2.97
C ALA A 70 -14.54 -1.79 3.42
N GLY A 71 -14.81 -1.73 4.73
CA GLY A 71 -16.11 -2.12 5.30
C GLY A 71 -16.41 -3.61 5.17
N TYR A 72 -15.38 -4.46 5.19
CA TYR A 72 -15.54 -5.93 5.15
C TYR A 72 -16.25 -6.43 3.89
N THR A 73 -15.90 -5.88 2.73
CA THR A 73 -16.48 -6.28 1.45
C THR A 73 -15.44 -7.06 0.60
N PRO A 74 -15.90 -7.94 -0.32
CA PRO A 74 -15.02 -8.57 -1.32
C PRO A 74 -14.46 -7.54 -2.31
N ALA A 75 -13.34 -7.88 -2.98
CA ALA A 75 -12.71 -6.95 -3.92
C ALA A 75 -13.46 -6.82 -5.25
N LEU A 76 -14.12 -7.87 -5.74
CA LEU A 76 -14.75 -7.88 -7.06
C LEU A 76 -15.84 -6.81 -7.23
N PRO A 77 -16.83 -6.67 -6.31
CA PRO A 77 -17.81 -5.58 -6.37
C PRO A 77 -17.18 -4.19 -6.26
N ARG A 78 -16.09 -4.08 -5.48
CA ARG A 78 -15.35 -2.82 -5.33
C ARG A 78 -14.56 -2.44 -6.57
N LEU A 79 -14.00 -3.42 -7.28
CA LEU A 79 -13.28 -3.23 -8.55
C LEU A 79 -14.19 -2.70 -9.66
N LEU A 80 -15.41 -3.22 -9.71
CA LEU A 80 -16.43 -2.78 -10.68
C LEU A 80 -17.12 -1.48 -10.25
N GLY A 81 -17.00 -1.09 -8.99
CA GLY A 81 -17.60 0.12 -8.43
C GLY A 81 -16.70 1.37 -8.52
N PRO A 82 -17.15 2.49 -7.92
CA PRO A 82 -16.45 3.79 -7.97
C PRO A 82 -15.03 3.77 -7.38
N THR A 83 -14.72 2.78 -6.54
CA THR A 83 -13.42 2.63 -5.89
C THR A 83 -12.44 1.74 -6.66
N GLY A 84 -12.83 1.20 -7.82
CA GLY A 84 -12.01 0.25 -8.59
C GLY A 84 -10.64 0.81 -9.00
N GLY A 85 -10.60 2.05 -9.45
CA GLY A 85 -9.35 2.72 -9.82
C GLY A 85 -8.35 2.82 -8.65
N TYR A 86 -8.84 2.99 -7.42
CA TYR A 86 -8.00 3.00 -6.23
C TYR A 86 -7.42 1.61 -5.92
N LEU A 87 -8.22 0.54 -6.08
CA LEU A 87 -7.74 -0.82 -5.88
C LEU A 87 -6.61 -1.17 -6.87
N VAL A 88 -6.78 -0.82 -8.15
CA VAL A 88 -5.74 -0.98 -9.17
C VAL A 88 -4.53 -0.09 -8.85
N GLY A 89 -4.76 1.15 -8.44
CA GLY A 89 -3.75 2.13 -8.05
C GLY A 89 -2.90 1.73 -6.83
N PHE A 90 -3.36 0.79 -6.00
CA PHE A 90 -2.59 0.25 -4.87
C PHE A 90 -1.30 -0.47 -5.31
N ILE A 91 -1.32 -1.09 -6.50
CA ILE A 91 -0.14 -1.79 -7.03
C ILE A 91 1.00 -0.79 -7.34
N PRO A 92 0.79 0.25 -8.18
CA PRO A 92 1.81 1.25 -8.43
C PRO A 92 2.16 2.06 -7.17
N LEU A 93 1.25 2.30 -6.24
CA LEU A 93 1.55 2.93 -4.95
C LEU A 93 2.65 2.15 -4.22
N ALA A 94 2.45 0.84 -3.95
CA ALA A 94 3.43 0.01 -3.27
C ALA A 94 4.75 -0.06 -4.03
N PHE A 95 4.67 -0.19 -5.36
CA PHE A 95 5.85 -0.25 -6.21
C PHE A 95 6.69 1.02 -6.12
N LEU A 96 6.10 2.19 -6.29
CA LEU A 96 6.80 3.48 -6.30
C LEU A 96 7.38 3.81 -4.93
N CYS A 97 6.59 3.63 -3.85
CA CYS A 97 7.09 3.80 -2.49
C CYS A 97 8.36 2.97 -2.25
N GLY A 98 8.29 1.70 -2.58
CA GLY A 98 9.40 0.79 -2.37
C GLY A 98 10.56 0.97 -3.34
N ALA A 99 10.31 1.28 -4.62
CA ALA A 99 11.34 1.47 -5.63
C ALA A 99 12.18 2.73 -5.35
N ILE A 100 11.53 3.85 -5.08
CA ILE A 100 12.19 5.13 -4.76
C ILE A 100 13.02 4.98 -3.49
N TYR A 101 12.42 4.44 -2.43
CA TYR A 101 13.11 4.26 -1.17
C TYR A 101 14.27 3.25 -1.26
N SER A 102 14.08 2.10 -1.92
CA SER A 102 15.14 1.10 -2.05
C SER A 102 16.29 1.57 -2.94
N ARG A 103 16.03 2.41 -3.94
CA ARG A 103 17.06 2.92 -4.86
C ARG A 103 17.92 3.99 -4.23
N TRP A 104 17.32 4.95 -3.51
CA TRP A 104 18.01 6.15 -3.03
C TRP A 104 18.01 6.29 -1.50
N GLY A 105 16.95 5.84 -0.82
CA GLY A 105 16.76 6.05 0.62
C GLY A 105 17.47 5.00 1.49
N LYS A 106 17.42 3.74 1.11
CA LYS A 106 17.88 2.61 1.95
C LYS A 106 19.36 2.70 2.34
N ASN A 107 20.20 3.18 1.44
CA ASN A 107 21.64 3.34 1.67
C ASN A 107 22.01 4.73 2.20
N SER A 108 21.04 5.65 2.29
CA SER A 108 21.25 6.99 2.84
C SER A 108 21.16 7.00 4.36
N ARG A 109 21.81 7.99 5.00
CA ARG A 109 21.81 8.18 6.46
C ARG A 109 21.13 9.49 6.84
N GLY A 110 20.63 9.54 8.08
CA GLY A 110 20.03 10.76 8.65
C GLY A 110 18.82 11.26 7.85
N VAL A 111 18.74 12.55 7.65
CA VAL A 111 17.59 13.24 7.01
C VAL A 111 17.33 12.74 5.57
N LYS A 112 18.37 12.43 4.81
CA LYS A 112 18.25 11.96 3.42
C LYS A 112 17.44 10.66 3.33
N LYS A 113 17.60 9.74 4.29
CA LYS A 113 16.82 8.50 4.35
C LYS A 113 15.32 8.78 4.43
N TYR A 114 14.91 9.66 5.33
CA TYR A 114 13.52 10.04 5.52
C TYR A 114 12.96 10.85 4.35
N ALA A 115 13.79 11.71 3.75
CA ALA A 115 13.39 12.50 2.57
C ALA A 115 13.03 11.61 1.38
N PHE A 116 13.83 10.57 1.07
CA PHE A 116 13.51 9.64 -0.01
C PHE A 116 12.34 8.71 0.33
N MET A 117 12.15 8.34 1.60
CA MET A 117 10.97 7.60 2.05
C MET A 117 9.70 8.43 1.83
N LEU A 118 9.71 9.69 2.27
CA LEU A 118 8.61 10.65 2.08
C LEU A 118 8.32 10.87 0.60
N LEU A 119 9.36 11.12 -0.22
CA LEU A 119 9.23 11.32 -1.67
C LEU A 119 8.55 10.11 -2.33
N GLY A 120 8.98 8.89 -1.98
CA GLY A 120 8.37 7.67 -2.52
C GLY A 120 6.88 7.56 -2.19
N MET A 121 6.49 7.87 -0.94
CA MET A 121 5.09 7.84 -0.51
C MET A 121 4.26 8.95 -1.17
N ILE A 122 4.79 10.16 -1.31
CA ILE A 122 4.08 11.26 -2.01
C ILE A 122 3.86 10.91 -3.47
N VAL A 123 4.92 10.50 -4.20
CA VAL A 123 4.81 10.11 -5.62
C VAL A 123 3.84 8.95 -5.79
N GLY A 124 3.91 7.94 -4.92
CA GLY A 124 2.98 6.83 -4.94
C GLY A 124 1.52 7.25 -4.72
N ASN A 125 1.26 8.13 -3.75
CA ASN A 125 -0.10 8.65 -3.50
C ASN A 125 -0.62 9.52 -4.64
N VAL A 126 0.22 10.34 -5.28
CA VAL A 126 -0.18 11.12 -6.46
C VAL A 126 -0.64 10.20 -7.59
N VAL A 127 0.10 9.12 -7.85
CA VAL A 127 -0.28 8.12 -8.85
C VAL A 127 -1.56 7.39 -8.44
N LEU A 128 -1.71 7.03 -7.17
CA LEU A 128 -2.94 6.43 -6.64
C LEU A 128 -4.15 7.32 -6.89
N TYR A 129 -4.04 8.61 -6.56
CA TYR A 129 -5.12 9.58 -6.78
C TYR A 129 -5.43 9.76 -8.26
N ALA A 130 -4.41 9.77 -9.13
CA ALA A 130 -4.63 9.85 -10.57
C ALA A 130 -5.46 8.66 -11.10
N PHE A 131 -5.09 7.43 -10.72
CA PHE A 131 -5.85 6.22 -11.08
C PHE A 131 -7.27 6.24 -10.50
N GLY A 132 -7.41 6.56 -9.21
CA GLY A 132 -8.70 6.60 -8.53
C GLY A 132 -9.64 7.66 -9.09
N THR A 133 -9.14 8.89 -9.29
CA THR A 133 -9.93 10.00 -9.82
C THR A 133 -10.33 9.75 -11.27
N ALA A 134 -9.41 9.30 -12.13
CA ALA A 134 -9.73 8.99 -13.52
C ALA A 134 -10.83 7.93 -13.63
N TRP A 135 -10.72 6.84 -12.86
CA TRP A 135 -11.74 5.81 -12.82
C TRP A 135 -13.09 6.33 -12.32
N PHE A 136 -13.08 7.11 -11.25
CA PHE A 136 -14.27 7.70 -10.67
C PHE A 136 -14.99 8.64 -11.66
N CYS A 137 -14.25 9.47 -12.39
CA CYS A 137 -14.79 10.36 -13.43
C CYS A 137 -15.45 9.57 -14.56
N ILE A 138 -14.80 8.52 -15.07
CA ILE A 138 -15.29 7.69 -16.16
C ILE A 138 -16.58 6.98 -15.75
N LEU A 139 -16.59 6.39 -14.55
CA LEU A 139 -17.72 5.58 -14.11
C LEU A 139 -18.97 6.42 -13.76
N ASN A 140 -18.77 7.60 -13.17
CA ASN A 140 -19.88 8.45 -12.72
C ASN A 140 -20.22 9.60 -13.67
N ASN A 141 -19.52 9.74 -14.79
CA ASN A 141 -19.68 10.84 -15.77
C ASN A 141 -19.62 12.24 -15.12
N VAL A 142 -18.66 12.44 -14.19
CA VAL A 142 -18.49 13.71 -13.47
C VAL A 142 -17.20 14.41 -13.89
N SER A 143 -17.15 15.73 -13.66
CA SER A 143 -15.94 16.53 -13.94
C SER A 143 -14.78 16.15 -13.00
N VAL A 144 -13.56 16.32 -13.49
CA VAL A 144 -12.33 16.05 -12.71
C VAL A 144 -12.27 16.91 -11.44
N ILE A 145 -12.71 18.16 -11.52
CA ILE A 145 -12.70 19.09 -10.35
C ILE A 145 -13.63 18.56 -9.27
N TYR A 146 -14.82 18.10 -9.64
CA TYR A 146 -15.78 17.52 -8.71
C TYR A 146 -15.23 16.24 -8.05
N ALA A 147 -14.65 15.37 -8.85
CA ALA A 147 -14.03 14.13 -8.35
C ALA A 147 -12.84 14.41 -7.40
N LEU A 148 -11.99 15.38 -7.71
CA LEU A 148 -10.88 15.77 -6.83
C LEU A 148 -11.38 16.30 -5.48
N THR A 149 -12.43 17.08 -5.47
CA THR A 149 -13.03 17.61 -4.23
C THR A 149 -13.57 16.49 -3.34
N LEU A 150 -14.22 15.48 -3.93
CA LEU A 150 -14.81 14.37 -3.19
C LEU A 150 -13.81 13.28 -2.81
N CYS A 151 -12.85 13.00 -3.70
CA CYS A 151 -12.00 11.81 -3.62
C CYS A 151 -10.54 12.09 -3.27
N VAL A 152 -10.11 13.35 -3.16
CA VAL A 152 -8.71 13.68 -2.84
C VAL A 152 -8.61 14.58 -1.62
N ILE A 153 -9.32 15.70 -1.60
CA ILE A 153 -9.19 16.70 -0.51
C ILE A 153 -9.41 16.08 0.88
N PRO A 154 -10.47 15.28 1.14
CA PRO A 154 -10.69 14.67 2.45
C PRO A 154 -9.60 13.68 2.86
N PHE A 155 -8.93 13.06 1.87
CA PHE A 155 -7.91 12.05 2.13
C PHE A 155 -6.56 12.64 2.50
N LEU A 156 -6.23 13.86 2.06
CA LEU A 156 -4.92 14.46 2.26
C LEU A 156 -4.52 14.51 3.74
N ILE A 157 -5.44 14.87 4.63
CA ILE A 157 -5.17 14.92 6.08
C ILE A 157 -4.92 13.51 6.62
N GLY A 158 -5.79 12.56 6.26
CA GLY A 158 -5.64 11.16 6.68
C GLY A 158 -4.36 10.53 6.15
N ASP A 159 -4.01 10.78 4.90
CA ASP A 159 -2.81 10.23 4.29
C ASP A 159 -1.53 10.88 4.81
N ALA A 160 -1.55 12.16 5.19
CA ALA A 160 -0.44 12.80 5.89
C ALA A 160 -0.15 12.12 7.24
N LEU A 161 -1.19 11.78 8.02
CA LEU A 161 -1.03 11.04 9.27
C LEU A 161 -0.50 9.62 9.04
N LYS A 162 -0.98 8.93 8.01
CA LYS A 162 -0.49 7.58 7.65
C LYS A 162 0.97 7.61 7.19
N ILE A 163 1.35 8.60 6.39
CA ILE A 163 2.74 8.82 5.97
C ILE A 163 3.63 9.03 7.20
N ALA A 164 3.23 9.90 8.14
CA ALA A 164 3.97 10.12 9.37
C ALA A 164 4.11 8.82 10.19
N ALA A 165 3.04 8.04 10.30
CA ALA A 165 3.08 6.74 10.98
C ALA A 165 4.04 5.74 10.30
N VAL A 166 4.04 5.66 8.96
CA VAL A 166 5.00 4.83 8.21
C VAL A 166 6.43 5.29 8.46
N MET A 167 6.69 6.60 8.45
CA MET A 167 8.03 7.16 8.69
C MET A 167 8.58 6.81 10.08
N ILE A 168 7.71 6.67 11.08
CA ILE A 168 8.09 6.26 12.45
C ILE A 168 8.28 4.75 12.53
N LEU A 169 7.36 3.97 11.98
CA LEU A 169 7.33 2.51 12.13
C LEU A 169 8.32 1.79 11.20
N ALA A 170 8.48 2.25 9.96
CA ALA A 170 9.30 1.54 8.99
C ALA A 170 10.77 1.35 9.44
N PRO A 171 11.49 2.35 9.99
CA PRO A 171 12.86 2.13 10.44
C PRO A 171 12.99 1.13 11.61
N VAL A 172 11.97 1.05 12.47
CA VAL A 172 11.94 0.09 13.59
C VAL A 172 11.75 -1.33 13.06
N LEU A 173 10.79 -1.50 12.16
CA LEU A 173 10.51 -2.80 11.53
C LEU A 173 11.64 -3.26 10.61
N GLU A 174 12.31 -2.35 9.89
CA GLU A 174 13.51 -2.69 9.10
C GLU A 174 14.61 -3.31 9.98
N LYS A 175 14.85 -2.73 11.17
CA LYS A 175 15.83 -3.27 12.12
C LYS A 175 15.42 -4.66 12.61
N ALA A 176 14.14 -4.89 12.87
CA ALA A 176 13.61 -6.19 13.29
C ALA A 176 13.76 -7.23 12.18
N ILE A 177 13.38 -6.90 10.96
CA ILE A 177 13.47 -7.78 9.77
C ILE A 177 14.94 -8.12 9.45
N ALA A 178 15.87 -7.19 9.67
CA ALA A 178 17.29 -7.43 9.46
C ALA A 178 17.87 -8.51 10.38
N LYS A 179 17.30 -8.68 11.58
CA LYS A 179 17.70 -9.73 12.54
C LYS A 179 17.21 -11.12 12.18
N ILE A 180 16.24 -11.26 11.28
CA ILE A 180 15.73 -12.57 10.83
C ILE A 180 16.79 -13.23 9.94
N PRO A 181 17.29 -14.45 10.27
CA PRO A 181 18.28 -15.14 9.47
C PRO A 181 17.78 -15.43 8.05
N ALA A 182 18.67 -15.36 7.08
CA ALA A 182 18.33 -15.47 5.65
C ALA A 182 17.97 -16.89 5.16
N GLY A 183 18.01 -17.89 6.00
CA GLY A 183 17.64 -19.30 5.73
C GLY A 183 18.21 -20.22 6.80
N ILE A 184 17.55 -21.35 7.00
CA ILE A 184 18.09 -22.48 7.75
C ILE A 184 19.27 -23.01 6.93
N LYS A 185 20.49 -22.95 7.48
CA LYS A 185 21.59 -23.74 6.93
C LYS A 185 21.08 -25.19 6.84
N LYS A 186 21.07 -25.78 5.63
CA LYS A 186 20.89 -27.23 5.52
C LYS A 186 21.93 -27.83 6.46
N THR A 187 21.46 -28.46 7.53
CA THR A 187 22.29 -29.39 8.31
C THR A 187 22.62 -30.50 7.35
N GLU A 188 23.84 -30.53 6.84
CA GLU A 188 24.38 -31.71 6.15
C GLU A 188 24.35 -32.82 7.18
N THR A 189 23.41 -33.74 7.03
CA THR A 189 23.42 -35.05 7.69
C THR A 189 24.53 -35.84 7.02
N GLN A 190 25.62 -36.01 7.76
CA GLN A 190 26.62 -37.08 7.51
C GLN A 190 25.95 -38.44 7.66
#